data_d65ad6a94cc143a59bde0af2d02cda6f
#
_entry.id   d65ad6a94cc143a59bde0af2d02cda6f
#
_cell.length_a   1.000
_cell.length_b   1.000
_cell.length_c   1.000
_cell.angle_alpha   90.00
_cell.angle_beta   90.00
_cell.angle_gamma   90.00
#
_symmetry.space_group_name_H-M   'P 1'
#
loop_
_entity.id
_entity.type
_entity.pdbx_description
1 polymer ?
#
loop_
_entity_poly.entity_id
_entity_poly.type
_entity_poly.pdbx_seq_one_letter_code
_entity_poly.pdbx_strand_id
1 'polypeptide(L)'
;MSDSKLKNLSMEFSVDIIELVKYLKSVKESIISNQIGRSGTSIGANIHEAQYAQGKKDFISKLEIALKEASETGYWLVLLYRTKYIDDQTYKKLSSKCTSLRAMLVASCRTAKENAK
;
A
#
# COMPACT_ATOMS: atom_id res chain seq x y z
N MET A 1 6.26 -10.85 14.98
CA MET A 1 4.97 -10.19 15.27
C MET A 1 4.36 -9.64 14.00
N SER A 2 3.04 -9.72 13.88
CA SER A 2 2.34 -9.27 12.68
C SER A 2 2.56 -7.79 12.39
N ASP A 3 2.65 -6.95 13.42
CA ASP A 3 2.88 -5.51 13.26
C ASP A 3 4.24 -5.21 12.63
N SER A 4 5.28 -5.90 13.06
CA SER A 4 6.62 -5.75 12.47
C SER A 4 6.64 -6.19 11.02
N LYS A 5 5.95 -7.30 10.73
CA LYS A 5 5.83 -7.82 9.37
C LYS A 5 5.11 -6.82 8.47
N LEU A 6 4.01 -6.27 8.96
CA LEU A 6 3.23 -5.27 8.22
C LEU A 6 4.07 -4.02 7.94
N LYS A 7 4.75 -3.51 8.97
CA LYS A 7 5.62 -2.33 8.82
C LYS A 7 6.73 -2.57 7.80
N ASN A 8 7.41 -3.70 7.93
CA ASN A 8 8.54 -4.01 7.06
C ASN A 8 8.09 -4.19 5.60
N LEU A 9 6.98 -4.90 5.39
CA LEU A 9 6.47 -5.10 4.04
C LEU A 9 5.99 -3.79 3.43
N SER A 10 5.35 -2.92 4.22
CA SER A 10 4.87 -1.63 3.70
C SER A 10 6.03 -0.71 3.32
N MET A 11 7.13 -0.74 4.08
CA MET A 11 8.33 0.05 3.74
C MET A 11 8.96 -0.50 2.45
N GLU A 12 9.10 -1.82 2.35
CA GLU A 12 9.63 -2.48 1.17
C GLU A 12 8.80 -2.15 -0.06
N PHE A 13 7.48 -2.20 0.09
CA PHE A 13 6.55 -1.85 -1.00
C PHE A 13 6.67 -0.38 -1.39
N SER A 14 6.81 0.53 -0.41
CA SER A 14 7.01 1.96 -0.69
C SER A 14 8.26 2.19 -1.52
N VAL A 15 9.35 1.48 -1.21
CA VAL A 15 10.59 1.56 -1.99
C VAL A 15 10.33 1.09 -3.43
N ASP A 16 9.65 -0.04 -3.58
CA ASP A 16 9.29 -0.57 -4.91
C ASP A 16 8.46 0.45 -5.69
N ILE A 17 7.52 1.10 -5.03
CA ILE A 17 6.65 2.11 -5.69
C ILE A 17 7.47 3.32 -6.15
N ILE A 18 8.41 3.79 -5.34
CA ILE A 18 9.27 4.91 -5.74
C ILE A 18 10.11 4.53 -6.97
N GLU A 19 10.66 3.30 -6.99
CA GLU A 19 11.40 2.83 -8.17
C GLU A 19 10.49 2.77 -9.40
N LEU A 20 9.27 2.31 -9.23
CA LEU A 20 8.28 2.27 -10.32
C LEU A 20 7.98 3.68 -10.83
N VAL A 21 7.78 4.64 -9.92
CA VAL A 21 7.50 6.03 -10.29
C VAL A 21 8.67 6.61 -11.10
N LYS A 22 9.91 6.36 -10.68
CA LYS A 22 11.09 6.81 -11.41
C LYS A 22 11.09 6.25 -12.84
N TYR A 23 10.81 4.98 -12.97
CA TYR A 23 10.75 4.35 -14.29
C TYR A 23 9.64 4.97 -15.15
N LEU A 24 8.43 5.11 -14.60
CA LEU A 24 7.28 5.64 -15.34
C LEU A 24 7.56 7.07 -15.83
N LYS A 25 8.18 7.90 -14.99
CA LYS A 25 8.54 9.26 -15.38
C LYS A 25 9.60 9.26 -16.47
N SER A 26 10.52 8.30 -16.46
CA SER A 26 11.55 8.18 -17.49
C SER A 26 10.94 7.85 -18.86
N VAL A 27 9.79 7.18 -18.91
CA VAL A 27 9.07 6.90 -20.16
C VAL A 27 7.90 7.86 -20.37
N LYS A 28 7.90 8.96 -19.64
CA LYS A 28 6.97 10.10 -19.79
C LYS A 28 5.51 9.74 -19.44
N GLU A 29 5.32 8.75 -18.58
CA GLU A 29 4.01 8.47 -18.02
C GLU A 29 3.88 9.27 -16.72
N SER A 30 3.04 10.30 -16.68
CA SER A 30 2.92 11.20 -15.54
C SER A 30 1.59 11.10 -14.81
N ILE A 31 0.54 10.62 -15.49
CA ILE A 31 -0.80 10.57 -14.90
C ILE A 31 -0.88 9.49 -13.83
N ILE A 32 -0.58 8.25 -14.22
CA ILE A 32 -0.67 7.12 -13.30
C ILE A 32 0.48 7.15 -12.29
N SER A 33 1.68 7.59 -12.73
CA SER A 33 2.83 7.66 -11.82
C SER A 33 2.55 8.57 -10.63
N ASN A 34 1.89 9.70 -10.83
CA ASN A 34 1.54 10.60 -9.74
C ASN A 34 0.51 9.96 -8.80
N GLN A 35 -0.47 9.27 -9.34
CA GLN A 35 -1.51 8.62 -8.54
C GLN A 35 -0.96 7.44 -7.74
N ILE A 36 -0.19 6.56 -8.37
CA ILE A 36 0.33 5.38 -7.69
C ILE A 36 1.42 5.75 -6.69
N GLY A 37 2.19 6.81 -7.00
CA GLY A 37 3.19 7.33 -6.05
C GLY A 37 2.53 7.78 -4.77
N ARG A 38 1.45 8.53 -4.88
CA ARG A 38 0.68 9.01 -3.73
C ARG A 38 0.05 7.84 -2.97
N SER A 39 -0.76 7.02 -3.66
CA SER A 39 -1.50 5.96 -2.98
C SER A 39 -0.57 4.88 -2.43
N GLY A 40 0.44 4.48 -3.21
CA GLY A 40 1.34 3.40 -2.82
C GLY A 40 2.20 3.72 -1.61
N THR A 41 2.64 4.98 -1.48
CA THR A 41 3.44 5.39 -0.32
C THR A 41 2.55 5.76 0.87
N SER A 42 1.29 6.10 0.64
CA SER A 42 0.34 6.40 1.72
C SER A 42 0.02 5.16 2.56
N ILE A 43 0.13 3.97 2.00
CA ILE A 43 -0.07 2.72 2.76
C ILE A 43 0.90 2.70 3.95
N GLY A 44 2.18 2.76 3.66
CA GLY A 44 3.22 2.72 4.70
C GLY A 44 3.17 3.92 5.63
N ALA A 45 2.88 5.10 5.09
CA ALA A 45 2.78 6.32 5.90
C ALA A 45 1.70 6.19 6.97
N ASN A 46 0.52 5.66 6.60
CA ASN A 46 -0.57 5.49 7.56
C ASN A 46 -0.30 4.37 8.55
N ILE A 47 0.35 3.30 8.12
CA ILE A 47 0.77 2.24 9.05
C ILE A 47 1.77 2.80 10.07
N HIS A 48 2.70 3.64 9.61
CA HIS A 48 3.67 4.30 10.49
C HIS A 48 2.95 5.19 11.51
N GLU A 49 2.01 6.02 11.04
CA GLU A 49 1.26 6.91 11.92
C GLU A 49 0.40 6.16 12.92
N ALA A 50 -0.11 4.98 12.56
CA ALA A 50 -0.89 4.16 13.47
C ALA A 50 -0.09 3.79 14.73
N GLN A 51 1.24 3.66 14.62
CA GLN A 51 2.11 3.36 15.76
C GLN A 51 2.08 4.45 16.80
N TYR A 52 1.74 5.68 16.43
CA TYR A 52 1.72 6.85 17.28
C TYR A 52 0.29 7.35 17.53
N ALA A 53 -0.70 6.50 17.27
CA ALA A 53 -2.10 6.85 17.44
C ALA A 53 -2.41 7.16 18.91
N GLN A 54 -3.31 8.13 19.12
CA GLN A 54 -3.66 8.60 20.45
C GLN A 54 -4.72 7.76 21.16
N GLY A 55 -5.18 6.69 20.51
CA GLY A 55 -6.14 5.77 21.08
C GLY A 55 -6.56 4.73 20.06
N LYS A 56 -7.41 3.81 20.49
CA LYS A 56 -7.86 2.69 19.64
C LYS A 56 -8.58 3.17 18.39
N LYS A 57 -9.43 4.16 18.55
CA LYS A 57 -10.23 4.69 17.44
C LYS A 57 -9.34 5.29 16.36
N ASP A 58 -8.33 6.06 16.76
CA ASP A 58 -7.37 6.67 15.84
C ASP A 58 -6.51 5.60 15.18
N PHE A 59 -6.07 4.61 15.96
CA PHE A 59 -5.28 3.47 15.44
C PHE A 59 -6.05 2.75 14.33
N ILE A 60 -7.32 2.39 14.58
CA ILE A 60 -8.18 1.71 13.61
C ILE A 60 -8.38 2.59 12.37
N SER A 61 -8.63 3.87 12.58
CA SER A 61 -8.82 4.82 11.49
C SER A 61 -7.61 4.85 10.55
N LYS A 62 -6.41 4.91 11.11
CA LYS A 62 -5.18 4.92 10.30
C LYS A 62 -5.00 3.64 9.49
N LEU A 63 -5.30 2.49 10.09
CA LEU A 63 -5.23 1.22 9.38
C LEU A 63 -6.28 1.11 8.27
N GLU A 64 -7.47 1.66 8.51
CA GLU A 64 -8.53 1.67 7.49
C GLU A 64 -8.16 2.56 6.31
N ILE A 65 -7.52 3.70 6.57
CA ILE A 65 -7.01 4.57 5.51
C ILE A 65 -5.94 3.82 4.71
N ALA A 66 -5.02 3.14 5.38
CA ALA A 66 -3.98 2.35 4.70
C ALA A 66 -4.61 1.29 3.80
N LEU A 67 -5.65 0.61 4.28
CA LEU A 67 -6.34 -0.42 3.50
C LEU A 67 -7.00 0.17 2.25
N LYS A 68 -7.62 1.32 2.39
CA LYS A 68 -8.23 2.03 1.26
C LYS A 68 -7.17 2.40 0.23
N GLU A 69 -6.02 2.90 0.68
CA GLU A 69 -4.93 3.26 -0.23
C GLU A 69 -4.34 2.04 -0.92
N ALA A 70 -4.29 0.90 -0.23
CA ALA A 70 -3.84 -0.35 -0.85
C ALA A 70 -4.79 -0.79 -1.97
N SER A 71 -6.10 -0.64 -1.75
CA SER A 71 -7.10 -0.96 -2.77
C SER A 71 -6.93 -0.06 -4.00
N GLU A 72 -6.73 1.23 -3.78
CA GLU A 72 -6.50 2.18 -4.87
C GLU A 72 -5.22 1.83 -5.63
N THR A 73 -4.15 1.49 -4.92
CA THR A 73 -2.87 1.12 -5.53
C THR A 73 -3.03 -0.12 -6.42
N GLY A 74 -3.81 -1.09 -5.98
CA GLY A 74 -4.11 -2.28 -6.79
C GLY A 74 -4.78 -1.92 -8.11
N TYR A 75 -5.68 -0.95 -8.10
CA TYR A 75 -6.32 -0.46 -9.30
C TYR A 75 -5.29 0.12 -10.28
N TRP A 76 -4.39 0.97 -9.80
CA TRP A 76 -3.37 1.58 -10.65
C TRP A 76 -2.41 0.54 -11.22
N LEU A 77 -2.07 -0.50 -10.45
CA LEU A 77 -1.21 -1.58 -10.94
C LEU A 77 -1.87 -2.32 -12.11
N VAL A 78 -3.17 -2.62 -12.00
CA VAL A 78 -3.91 -3.26 -13.09
C VAL A 78 -3.90 -2.38 -14.34
N LEU A 79 -4.13 -1.07 -14.15
CA LEU A 79 -4.17 -0.14 -15.27
C LEU A 79 -2.81 -0.04 -15.96
N LEU A 80 -1.72 0.03 -15.19
CA LEU A 80 -0.37 0.04 -15.75
C LEU A 80 -0.07 -1.23 -16.54
N TYR A 81 -0.52 -2.36 -16.02
CA TYR A 81 -0.32 -3.64 -16.67
C TYR A 81 -1.12 -3.72 -17.98
N ARG A 82 -2.38 -3.35 -17.95
CA ARG A 82 -3.26 -3.39 -19.14
C ARG A 82 -2.82 -2.41 -20.21
N THR A 83 -2.20 -1.32 -19.82
CA THR A 83 -1.67 -0.32 -20.78
C THR A 83 -0.23 -0.60 -21.17
N LYS A 84 0.32 -1.73 -20.71
CA LYS A 84 1.64 -2.24 -21.09
C LYS A 84 2.82 -1.37 -20.63
N TYR A 85 2.64 -0.59 -19.58
CA TYR A 85 3.75 0.14 -18.98
C TYR A 85 4.62 -0.77 -18.10
N ILE A 86 4.04 -1.83 -17.56
CA ILE A 86 4.79 -2.84 -16.78
C ILE A 86 4.51 -4.22 -17.35
N ASP A 87 5.51 -5.11 -17.24
CA ASP A 87 5.41 -6.47 -17.75
C ASP A 87 4.77 -7.40 -16.72
N ASP A 88 4.57 -8.68 -17.12
CA ASP A 88 3.97 -9.70 -16.27
C ASP A 88 4.72 -9.86 -14.97
N GLN A 89 6.03 -9.91 -15.03
CA GLN A 89 6.88 -10.16 -13.86
C GLN A 89 6.79 -9.03 -12.85
N THR A 90 6.89 -7.79 -13.33
CA THR A 90 6.76 -6.60 -12.49
C THR A 90 5.37 -6.52 -11.87
N TYR A 91 4.34 -6.77 -12.68
CA TYR A 91 2.97 -6.75 -12.20
C TYR A 91 2.75 -7.80 -11.11
N LYS A 92 3.18 -9.03 -11.32
CA LYS A 92 3.02 -10.11 -10.33
C LYS A 92 3.73 -9.80 -9.02
N LYS A 93 4.95 -9.27 -9.10
CA LYS A 93 5.72 -8.90 -7.92
C LYS A 93 5.01 -7.85 -7.09
N LEU A 94 4.62 -6.74 -7.71
CA LEU A 94 3.99 -5.62 -7.01
C LEU A 94 2.58 -5.95 -6.55
N SER A 95 1.82 -6.61 -7.40
CA SER A 95 0.45 -7.02 -7.11
C SER A 95 0.41 -8.00 -5.92
N SER A 96 1.34 -8.95 -5.88
CA SER A 96 1.44 -9.91 -4.79
C SER A 96 1.71 -9.22 -3.44
N LYS A 97 2.65 -8.28 -3.42
CA LYS A 97 2.95 -7.51 -2.19
C LYS A 97 1.75 -6.67 -1.77
N CYS A 98 1.08 -6.04 -2.72
CA CYS A 98 -0.09 -5.22 -2.46
C CYS A 98 -1.22 -6.07 -1.86
N THR A 99 -1.48 -7.24 -2.42
CA THR A 99 -2.48 -8.18 -1.91
C THR A 99 -2.14 -8.64 -0.50
N SER A 100 -0.86 -8.94 -0.23
CA SER A 100 -0.42 -9.33 1.11
C SER A 100 -0.64 -8.21 2.13
N LEU A 101 -0.33 -6.97 1.74
CA LEU A 101 -0.58 -5.81 2.61
C LEU A 101 -2.07 -5.67 2.92
N ARG A 102 -2.92 -5.81 1.92
CA ARG A 102 -4.37 -5.72 2.11
C ARG A 102 -4.85 -6.80 3.08
N ALA A 103 -4.41 -8.03 2.90
CA ALA A 103 -4.81 -9.14 3.78
C ALA A 103 -4.38 -8.89 5.23
N MET A 104 -3.14 -8.43 5.42
CA MET A 104 -2.64 -8.10 6.75
C MET A 104 -3.40 -6.95 7.39
N LEU A 105 -3.74 -5.93 6.60
CA LEU A 105 -4.49 -4.78 7.09
C LEU A 105 -5.92 -5.16 7.49
N VAL A 106 -6.57 -6.01 6.70
CA VAL A 106 -7.90 -6.53 7.05
C VAL A 106 -7.83 -7.26 8.38
N ALA A 107 -6.84 -8.13 8.56
CA ALA A 107 -6.67 -8.90 9.80
C ALA A 107 -6.39 -7.97 10.99
N SER A 108 -5.51 -6.98 10.82
CA SER A 108 -5.17 -6.04 11.88
C SER A 108 -6.37 -5.18 12.29
N CYS A 109 -7.16 -4.72 11.33
CA CYS A 109 -8.37 -3.95 11.61
C CYS A 109 -9.39 -4.78 12.38
N ARG A 110 -9.58 -6.04 11.97
CA ARG A 110 -10.51 -6.95 12.63
C ARG A 110 -10.09 -7.16 14.09
N THR A 111 -8.82 -7.48 14.30
CA THR A 111 -8.28 -7.72 15.65
C THR A 111 -8.45 -6.47 16.52
N ALA A 112 -8.11 -5.31 15.99
CA ALA A 112 -8.21 -4.05 16.73
C ALA A 112 -9.67 -3.74 17.12
N LYS A 113 -10.62 -3.98 16.20
CA LYS A 113 -12.04 -3.76 16.47
C LYS A 113 -12.58 -4.71 17.52
N GLU A 114 -12.16 -5.97 17.49
CA GLU A 114 -12.55 -6.97 18.50
C GLU A 114 -12.03 -6.58 19.88
N ASN A 115 -10.78 -6.12 19.95
CA ASN A 115 -10.15 -5.74 21.21
C ASN A 115 -10.68 -4.41 21.77
N ALA A 116 -11.36 -3.61 20.93
CA ALA A 116 -11.90 -2.33 21.34
C ALA A 116 -13.28 -2.44 22.03
N LYS A 117 -13.91 -3.60 21.98
CA LYS A 117 -15.25 -3.84 22.58
C LYS A 117 -15.21 -4.00 24.10
#